data_a3280e0a5da8b46a5f5cac80e994cecc
#
_entry.id   a3280e0a5da8b46a5f5cac80e994cecc
#
_cell.length_a   1.000
_cell.length_b   1.000
_cell.length_c   1.000
_cell.angle_alpha   90.00
_cell.angle_beta   90.00
_cell.angle_gamma   90.00
#
_symmetry.space_group_name_H-M   'P 1'
#
loop_
_entity.id
_entity.type
_entity.pdbx_description
1 polymer ?
#
loop_
_entity_poly.entity_id
_entity_poly.type
_entity_poly.pdbx_seq_one_letter_code
_entity_poly.pdbx_strand_id
1 'polypeptide(L)'
;MLRKKLFSGLVETIQVTGSEGELGIFHGHTPLLTAITPGMVRIVKQHGHEEIIYVSGGIVEVQPGSATVLADTAIRGEDLDAAKAEEAKRKAEENIQNQHGDINFAQAASDLAKAIAQLRVIELTKRSR
;
A
#
# COMPACT_ATOMS: atom_id res chain seq x y z
N MET A 1 1.12 -12.82 -13.74
CA MET A 1 0.57 -12.44 -12.43
C MET A 1 -0.66 -11.55 -12.62
N LEU A 2 -1.78 -11.94 -12.05
CA LEU A 2 -3.00 -11.15 -12.12
C LEU A 2 -3.00 -10.10 -11.00
N ARG A 3 -3.22 -8.84 -11.37
CA ARG A 3 -3.32 -7.75 -10.43
C ARG A 3 -4.78 -7.33 -10.29
N LYS A 4 -5.19 -6.99 -9.10
CA LYS A 4 -6.55 -6.55 -8.84
C LYS A 4 -6.69 -5.07 -9.06
N LYS A 5 -7.77 -4.67 -9.74
CA LYS A 5 -8.17 -3.27 -9.81
C LYS A 5 -8.75 -2.90 -8.45
N LEU A 6 -8.08 -1.98 -7.76
CA LEU A 6 -8.40 -1.66 -6.39
C LEU A 6 -9.64 -0.78 -6.25
N PHE A 7 -9.80 0.19 -7.15
CA PHE A 7 -10.86 1.17 -7.03
C PHE A 7 -11.24 1.75 -8.38
N SER A 8 -12.52 1.99 -8.57
CA SER A 8 -13.05 2.73 -9.72
C SER A 8 -14.26 3.54 -9.24
N GLY A 9 -14.24 4.85 -9.45
CA GLY A 9 -15.33 5.72 -9.04
C GLY A 9 -14.88 7.17 -8.89
N LEU A 10 -15.77 8.01 -8.41
CA LEU A 10 -15.51 9.43 -8.20
C LEU A 10 -14.83 9.63 -6.83
N VAL A 11 -13.64 10.19 -6.86
CA VAL A 11 -12.88 10.50 -5.64
C VAL A 11 -12.31 11.90 -5.75
N GLU A 12 -12.07 12.54 -4.61
CA GLU A 12 -11.42 13.84 -4.58
C GLU A 12 -9.91 13.71 -4.66
N THR A 13 -9.34 12.82 -3.86
CA THR A 13 -7.90 12.60 -3.86
C THR A 13 -7.56 11.14 -3.61
N ILE A 14 -6.41 10.73 -4.13
CA ILE A 14 -5.81 9.43 -3.86
C ILE A 14 -4.37 9.67 -3.46
N GLN A 15 -3.94 9.10 -2.33
CA GLN A 15 -2.54 9.11 -1.92
C GLN A 15 -2.01 7.68 -2.02
N VAL A 16 -0.86 7.51 -2.64
CA VAL A 16 -0.22 6.20 -2.78
C VAL A 16 1.24 6.29 -2.38
N THR A 17 1.80 5.17 -1.90
CA THR A 17 3.23 5.07 -1.63
C THR A 17 3.93 4.61 -2.90
N GLY A 18 4.58 5.52 -3.60
CA GLY A 18 5.31 5.22 -4.82
C GLY A 18 6.76 4.86 -4.55
N SER A 19 7.46 4.41 -5.60
CA SER A 19 8.87 4.04 -5.51
C SER A 19 9.78 5.22 -5.16
N GLU A 20 9.35 6.44 -5.42
CA GLU A 20 10.10 7.67 -5.13
C GLU A 20 9.47 8.50 -4.02
N GLY A 21 8.59 7.90 -3.22
CA GLY A 21 7.91 8.55 -2.12
C GLY A 21 6.40 8.57 -2.29
N GLU A 22 5.72 9.29 -1.42
CA GLU A 22 4.27 9.39 -1.47
C GLU A 22 3.81 10.31 -2.60
N LEU A 23 2.75 9.90 -3.29
CA LEU A 23 2.13 10.66 -4.36
C LEU A 23 0.71 11.06 -3.99
N GLY A 24 0.39 12.33 -4.19
CA GLY A 24 -0.99 12.81 -4.10
C GLY A 24 -1.56 12.97 -5.50
N ILE A 25 -2.72 12.38 -5.74
CA ILE A 25 -3.40 12.44 -7.02
C ILE A 25 -4.74 13.15 -6.85
N PHE A 26 -4.90 14.26 -7.56
CA PHE A 26 -6.09 15.09 -7.51
C PHE A 26 -6.84 15.03 -8.84
N HIS A 27 -8.10 15.41 -8.82
CA HIS A 27 -8.87 15.54 -10.05
C HIS A 27 -8.13 16.46 -11.02
N GLY A 28 -8.00 16.04 -12.29
CA GLY A 28 -7.28 16.80 -13.32
C GLY A 28 -5.78 16.67 -13.29
N HIS A 29 -5.25 15.72 -12.50
CA HIS A 29 -3.82 15.46 -12.42
C HIS A 29 -3.23 15.09 -13.80
N THR A 30 -1.97 15.50 -14.02
CA THR A 30 -1.24 15.14 -15.23
C THR A 30 -1.13 13.61 -15.36
N PRO A 31 -1.26 13.05 -16.56
CA PRO A 31 -1.10 11.61 -16.76
C PRO A 31 0.21 11.09 -16.19
N LEU A 32 0.14 9.93 -15.52
CA LEU A 32 1.27 9.34 -14.81
C LEU A 32 1.12 7.83 -14.79
N LEU A 33 2.25 7.13 -14.90
CA LEU A 33 2.33 5.70 -14.66
C LEU A 33 3.51 5.46 -13.74
N THR A 34 3.28 4.88 -12.56
CA THR A 34 4.36 4.66 -11.60
C THR A 34 4.15 3.37 -10.81
N ALA A 35 5.26 2.79 -10.36
CA ALA A 35 5.23 1.62 -9.50
C ALA A 35 4.88 2.04 -8.07
N ILE A 36 4.21 1.13 -7.35
CA ILE A 36 3.86 1.29 -5.95
C ILE A 36 4.72 0.32 -5.14
N THR A 37 5.39 0.82 -4.11
CA THR A 37 6.08 -0.03 -3.14
C THR A 37 5.09 -0.52 -2.08
N PRO A 38 5.45 -1.53 -1.27
CA PRO A 38 4.57 -1.93 -0.15
C PRO A 38 4.24 -0.72 0.71
N GLY A 39 2.96 -0.48 0.91
CA GLY A 39 2.52 0.71 1.61
C GLY A 39 1.01 0.83 1.64
N MET A 40 0.52 2.05 1.48
CA MET A 40 -0.91 2.30 1.58
C MET A 40 -1.44 3.08 0.38
N VAL A 41 -2.73 2.89 0.13
CA VAL A 41 -3.53 3.75 -0.73
C VAL A 41 -4.60 4.38 0.15
N ARG A 42 -4.61 5.70 0.19
CA ARG A 42 -5.61 6.46 0.92
C ARG A 42 -6.54 7.11 -0.09
N ILE A 43 -7.81 6.81 -0.01
CA ILE A 43 -8.82 7.32 -0.93
C ILE A 43 -9.76 8.25 -0.17
N VAL A 44 -9.87 9.48 -0.64
CA VAL A 44 -10.84 10.43 -0.11
C VAL A 44 -11.95 10.57 -1.14
N LYS A 45 -13.11 10.04 -0.81
CA LYS A 45 -14.29 10.07 -1.68
C LYS A 45 -15.00 11.41 -1.56
N GLN A 46 -15.91 11.70 -2.50
CA GLN A 46 -16.78 12.85 -2.38
C GLN A 46 -17.49 12.81 -1.02
N HIS A 47 -17.70 13.95 -0.41
CA HIS A 47 -18.28 14.12 0.92
C HIS A 47 -17.32 13.77 2.06
N GLY A 48 -16.03 13.64 1.78
CA GLY A 48 -15.03 13.49 2.83
C GLY A 48 -14.87 12.10 3.41
N HIS A 49 -15.57 11.10 2.88
CA HIS A 49 -15.40 9.72 3.35
C HIS A 49 -14.03 9.20 2.96
N GLU A 50 -13.29 8.66 3.92
CA GLU A 50 -11.93 8.23 3.75
C GLU A 50 -11.79 6.72 3.91
N GLU A 51 -10.99 6.11 3.03
CA GLU A 51 -10.70 4.69 3.10
C GLU A 51 -9.21 4.48 2.97
N ILE A 52 -8.62 3.65 3.85
CA ILE A 52 -7.19 3.34 3.84
C ILE A 52 -7.01 1.86 3.57
N ILE A 53 -6.19 1.55 2.56
CA ILE A 53 -6.00 0.18 2.07
C ILE A 53 -4.51 -0.12 2.06
N TYR A 54 -4.13 -1.28 2.61
CA TYR A 54 -2.79 -1.80 2.48
C TYR A 54 -2.60 -2.40 1.09
N VAL A 55 -1.47 -2.11 0.44
CA VAL A 55 -1.07 -2.74 -0.82
C VAL A 55 0.34 -3.28 -0.68
N SER A 56 0.57 -4.48 -1.22
CA SER A 56 1.89 -5.12 -1.16
C SER A 56 2.83 -4.65 -2.27
N GLY A 57 2.32 -3.85 -3.19
CA GLY A 57 3.02 -3.35 -4.36
C GLY A 57 2.08 -3.33 -5.54
N GLY A 58 2.52 -2.79 -6.66
CA GLY A 58 1.70 -2.73 -7.86
C GLY A 58 2.04 -1.55 -8.75
N ILE A 59 1.04 -1.03 -9.43
CA ILE A 59 1.18 0.07 -10.38
C ILE A 59 0.00 1.01 -10.20
N VAL A 60 0.25 2.32 -10.25
CA VAL A 60 -0.81 3.32 -10.37
C VAL A 60 -0.70 3.99 -11.73
N GLU A 61 -1.83 4.08 -12.43
CA GLU A 61 -1.95 4.77 -13.70
C GLU A 61 -2.95 5.90 -13.56
N VAL A 62 -2.53 7.10 -13.92
CA VAL A 62 -3.38 8.29 -13.88
C VAL A 62 -3.57 8.79 -15.29
N GLN A 63 -4.82 9.01 -15.68
CA GLN A 63 -5.19 9.60 -16.96
C GLN A 63 -6.20 10.71 -16.72
N PRO A 64 -6.41 11.61 -17.70
CA PRO A 64 -7.44 12.64 -17.54
C PRO A 64 -8.79 11.99 -17.22
N GLY A 65 -9.36 12.35 -16.09
CA GLY A 65 -10.66 11.85 -15.66
C GLY A 65 -10.67 10.51 -14.96
N SER A 66 -9.52 9.81 -14.82
CA SER A 66 -9.50 8.53 -14.12
C SER A 66 -8.14 8.20 -13.52
N ALA A 67 -8.15 7.40 -12.47
CA ALA A 67 -6.95 6.83 -11.87
C ALA A 67 -7.23 5.35 -11.57
N THR A 68 -6.28 4.51 -11.91
CA THR A 68 -6.39 3.06 -11.70
C THR A 68 -5.22 2.60 -10.85
N VAL A 69 -5.54 1.87 -9.77
CA VAL A 69 -4.54 1.24 -8.91
C VAL A 69 -4.64 -0.26 -9.11
N LEU A 70 -3.58 -0.87 -9.62
CA LEU A 70 -3.48 -2.32 -9.79
C LEU A 70 -2.51 -2.85 -8.74
N ALA A 71 -3.03 -3.52 -7.74
CA ALA A 71 -2.25 -4.01 -6.62
C ALA A 71 -2.01 -5.51 -6.71
N ASP A 72 -0.83 -5.95 -6.26
CA ASP A 72 -0.53 -7.39 -6.16
C ASP A 72 -1.38 -8.02 -5.06
N THR A 73 -1.47 -7.34 -3.93
CA THR A 73 -2.36 -7.70 -2.82
C THR A 73 -2.95 -6.40 -2.27
N ALA A 74 -4.23 -6.40 -1.96
CA ALA A 74 -4.91 -5.25 -1.37
C ALA A 74 -5.81 -5.72 -0.23
N ILE A 75 -5.67 -5.09 0.94
CA ILE A 75 -6.46 -5.41 2.13
C ILE A 75 -6.87 -4.11 2.80
N ARG A 76 -8.16 -3.95 3.07
CA ARG A 76 -8.64 -2.78 3.80
C ARG A 76 -8.06 -2.75 5.21
N GLY A 77 -7.79 -1.55 5.71
CA GLY A 77 -7.21 -1.40 7.04
C GLY A 77 -8.03 -2.08 8.13
N GLU A 78 -9.34 -2.02 8.04
CA GLU A 78 -10.23 -2.65 9.02
C GLU A 78 -10.19 -4.19 9.00
N ASP A 79 -9.74 -4.78 7.89
CA ASP A 79 -9.65 -6.23 7.72
C ASP A 79 -8.26 -6.79 8.07
N LEU A 80 -7.30 -5.93 8.39
CA LEU A 80 -5.96 -6.36 8.75
C LEU A 80 -5.92 -6.87 10.19
N ASP A 81 -5.14 -7.93 10.42
CA ASP A 81 -4.95 -8.52 11.74
C ASP A 81 -3.63 -8.02 12.33
N ALA A 82 -3.71 -7.20 13.37
CA ALA A 82 -2.54 -6.61 14.01
C ALA A 82 -1.60 -7.66 14.60
N ALA A 83 -2.14 -8.72 15.21
CA ALA A 83 -1.32 -9.76 15.78
C ALA A 83 -0.51 -10.49 14.72
N LYS A 84 -1.12 -10.78 13.58
CA LYS A 84 -0.41 -11.42 12.46
C LYS A 84 0.66 -10.51 11.87
N ALA A 85 0.37 -9.21 11.75
CA ALA A 85 1.33 -8.25 11.23
C ALA A 85 2.53 -8.09 12.16
N GLU A 86 2.31 -8.04 13.47
CA GLU A 86 3.38 -7.98 14.46
C GLU A 86 4.26 -9.24 14.40
N GLU A 87 3.64 -10.40 14.29
CA GLU A 87 4.36 -11.66 14.18
C GLU A 87 5.18 -11.73 12.89
N ALA A 88 4.61 -11.29 11.78
CA ALA A 88 5.33 -11.25 10.51
C ALA A 88 6.52 -10.31 10.57
N LYS A 89 6.38 -9.16 11.25
CA LYS A 89 7.47 -8.21 11.45
C LYS A 89 8.60 -8.83 12.26
N ARG A 90 8.27 -9.46 13.39
CA ARG A 90 9.24 -10.11 14.26
C ARG A 90 10.02 -11.19 13.50
N LYS A 91 9.29 -12.02 12.75
CA LYS A 91 9.88 -13.11 11.97
C LYS A 91 10.82 -12.59 10.90
N ALA A 92 10.42 -11.53 10.19
CA ALA A 92 11.25 -10.94 9.16
C ALA A 92 12.51 -10.31 9.75
N GLU A 93 12.41 -9.65 10.91
CA GLU A 93 13.56 -9.08 11.60
C GLU A 93 14.56 -10.18 12.02
N GLU A 94 14.06 -11.30 12.54
CA GLU A 94 14.90 -12.46 12.88
C GLU A 94 15.60 -13.01 11.64
N ASN A 95 14.88 -13.15 10.53
CA ASN A 95 15.43 -13.68 9.30
C ASN A 95 16.53 -12.78 8.73
N ILE A 96 16.38 -11.47 8.83
CA ILE A 96 17.42 -10.53 8.40
C ILE A 96 18.71 -10.73 9.19
N GLN A 97 18.60 -10.92 10.52
CA GLN A 97 19.76 -11.11 11.39
C GLN A 97 20.45 -12.45 11.14
N ASN A 98 19.70 -13.48 10.76
CA ASN A 98 20.21 -14.84 10.66
C ASN A 98 20.58 -15.28 9.26
N GLN A 99 20.30 -14.47 8.24
CA GLN A 99 20.57 -14.82 6.85
C GLN A 99 21.97 -14.40 6.40
N HIS A 100 22.59 -15.26 5.61
CA HIS A 100 23.93 -15.05 5.07
C HIS A 100 23.95 -14.99 3.54
N GLY A 101 22.81 -15.20 2.87
CA GLY A 101 22.70 -15.17 1.43
C GLY A 101 21.91 -13.95 0.94
N ASP A 102 22.32 -13.36 -0.18
CA ASP A 102 21.69 -12.14 -0.71
C ASP A 102 20.20 -12.33 -1.04
N ILE A 103 19.86 -13.48 -1.62
CA ILE A 103 18.45 -13.77 -2.00
C ILE A 103 17.57 -13.84 -0.77
N ASN A 104 18.05 -14.53 0.27
CA ASN A 104 17.28 -14.67 1.50
C ASN A 104 17.16 -13.34 2.24
N PHE A 105 18.19 -12.52 2.18
CA PHE A 105 18.15 -11.18 2.75
C PHE A 105 17.12 -10.31 2.04
N ALA A 106 17.10 -10.34 0.70
CA ALA A 106 16.14 -9.55 -0.07
C ALA A 106 14.70 -9.96 0.23
N GLN A 107 14.44 -11.26 0.36
CA GLN A 107 13.10 -11.74 0.71
C GLN A 107 12.69 -11.29 2.11
N ALA A 108 13.59 -11.42 3.08
CA ALA A 108 13.32 -11.00 4.46
C ALA A 108 13.10 -9.49 4.52
N ALA A 109 13.87 -8.70 3.78
CA ALA A 109 13.69 -7.25 3.74
C ALA A 109 12.34 -6.86 3.13
N SER A 110 11.92 -7.57 2.08
CA SER A 110 10.60 -7.36 1.47
C SER A 110 9.47 -7.71 2.45
N ASP A 111 9.60 -8.84 3.15
CA ASP A 111 8.61 -9.26 4.14
C ASP A 111 8.51 -8.26 5.29
N LEU A 112 9.64 -7.70 5.73
CA LEU A 112 9.66 -6.68 6.76
C LEU A 112 8.95 -5.41 6.28
N ALA A 113 9.23 -4.96 5.07
CA ALA A 113 8.60 -3.78 4.51
C ALA A 113 7.08 -3.94 4.44
N LYS A 114 6.60 -5.12 4.03
CA LYS A 114 5.16 -5.42 3.98
C LYS A 114 4.53 -5.40 5.37
N ALA A 115 5.19 -6.00 6.37
CA ALA A 115 4.67 -6.04 7.73
C ALA A 115 4.60 -4.64 8.34
N ILE A 116 5.61 -3.82 8.13
CA ILE A 116 5.63 -2.43 8.60
C ILE A 116 4.50 -1.64 7.94
N ALA A 117 4.29 -1.82 6.63
CA ALA A 117 3.22 -1.14 5.92
C ALA A 117 1.84 -1.53 6.45
N GLN A 118 1.63 -2.81 6.77
CA GLN A 118 0.37 -3.27 7.35
C GLN A 118 0.11 -2.63 8.72
N LEU A 119 1.13 -2.60 9.57
CA LEU A 119 1.00 -1.98 10.90
C LEU A 119 0.69 -0.49 10.79
N ARG A 120 1.31 0.20 9.85
CA ARG A 120 1.04 1.61 9.61
C ARG A 120 -0.40 1.83 9.16
N VAL A 121 -0.91 0.99 8.26
CA VAL A 121 -2.29 1.09 7.80
C VAL A 121 -3.27 0.85 8.94
N ILE A 122 -2.99 -0.14 9.78
CA ILE A 122 -3.82 -0.42 10.96
C ILE A 122 -3.89 0.82 11.86
N GLU A 123 -2.75 1.42 12.15
CA GLU A 123 -2.69 2.61 13.01
C GLU A 123 -3.46 3.79 12.41
N LEU A 124 -3.27 4.05 11.12
CA LEU A 124 -3.97 5.14 10.44
C LEU A 124 -5.47 4.90 10.37
N THR A 125 -5.89 3.65 10.20
CA THR A 125 -7.31 3.29 10.19
C THR A 125 -7.95 3.56 11.55
N LYS A 126 -7.26 3.25 12.64
CA LYS A 126 -7.74 3.53 13.99
C LYS A 126 -7.89 5.03 14.25
N ARG A 127 -6.97 5.83 13.74
CA ARG A 127 -7.01 7.29 13.93
C ARG A 127 -8.14 7.97 13.17
N SER A 128 -8.55 7.39 12.03
CA SER A 128 -9.59 7.98 11.20
C SER A 128 -11.01 7.63 11.63
N ARG A 129 -11.18 6.84 12.68
CA ARG A 129 -12.48 6.48 13.24
C ARG A 129 -12.94 7.47 14.30
#